data_7e2d2e04b328f42fb3046fb6b1b64927
#
_entry.id   7e2d2e04b328f42fb3046fb6b1b64927
#
_cell.length_a   1.000
_cell.length_b   1.000
_cell.length_c   1.000
_cell.angle_alpha   90.00
_cell.angle_beta   90.00
_cell.angle_gamma   90.00
#
_symmetry.space_group_name_H-M   'P 1'
#
loop_
_entity.id
_entity.type
_entity.pdbx_description
1 polymer ?
#
loop_
_entity_poly.entity_id
_entity_poly.type
_entity_poly.pdbx_seq_one_letter_code
_entity_poly.pdbx_strand_id
1 'polypeptide(L)'
;MKSKYFDNRFITATALSLFTLILAGCGGGGGGSDPAPSPAPTPQALADVTTVNEDSSISIDVLANDTSVSANTLAIQNQPSNGTATLSGNEVVYTPNANFNGSDTLTYSVTGSNNINLTAAVIITVSSINDLPTANDDTFLVQSNTRTALTVLSNDVDQDGTPTSSELVTQPANGIASIIGDVINYQPTSGFSGTDRFTYRAIDNDTGTSTNQATVSLTVDAQLTLLTVTSLQIPAEDYSQQNNMEFGSSVLTSPLQTFTAPANVVSFNLSLRGPGVDDALGSSFFIAGITDPLGNPISPFDPGALFCETGLCTALVPRSPQIIAAPGDWRFILGTLEPDLTNLDFSKMDLELALRSGPVPDNSIAFPTRLKIQPYLSATTVDAAELALVLTELQTLAATNNLQLQIEPIIVIEDLRFSEVSSDFNNTETAALVSRGGADSINLFFLDSFAGAGGSGLAGISAGLPGTMGIQSEYNGVLINATATLSSDLARYRRTTAEFSLHEIGHFVGLYDTTEQAFGSSDILLDTPVCEKQVHDTAPLDSVADTNECPDGLNLMFWTNDLDQIKDPLSADQRSVYQTSPIGQPGI
;
A
#
# COMPACT_ATOMS: atom_id res chain seq x y z
N MET A 1 21.38 -42.34 -9.53
CA MET A 1 21.42 -43.70 -8.92
C MET A 1 20.06 -44.05 -8.35
N LYS A 2 19.55 -45.15 -8.83
CA LYS A 2 18.36 -45.90 -8.36
C LYS A 2 16.97 -45.29 -8.57
N SER A 3 16.45 -45.67 -9.72
CA SER A 3 15.08 -45.98 -10.09
C SER A 3 14.32 -46.80 -9.01
N LYS A 4 13.03 -46.46 -8.80
CA LYS A 4 12.03 -47.47 -8.41
C LYS A 4 10.74 -47.24 -9.20
N TYR A 5 10.55 -48.12 -10.16
CA TYR A 5 9.28 -48.48 -10.77
C TYR A 5 8.26 -48.89 -9.70
N PHE A 6 7.01 -48.43 -9.84
CA PHE A 6 5.86 -49.13 -9.27
C PHE A 6 4.83 -49.46 -10.36
N ASP A 7 4.48 -50.70 -10.33
CA ASP A 7 3.80 -51.55 -11.28
C ASP A 7 2.29 -51.30 -11.31
N ASN A 8 1.78 -51.17 -12.51
CA ASN A 8 0.36 -50.98 -12.81
C ASN A 8 -0.31 -52.37 -12.88
N ARG A 9 -1.14 -52.75 -11.90
CA ARG A 9 -1.93 -53.98 -11.98
C ARG A 9 -3.37 -53.65 -12.30
N PHE A 10 -3.73 -53.92 -13.52
CA PHE A 10 -5.10 -54.10 -13.99
C PHE A 10 -5.85 -55.16 -13.16
N ILE A 11 -7.01 -54.81 -12.62
CA ILE A 11 -7.99 -55.75 -12.10
C ILE A 11 -9.07 -55.92 -13.16
N THR A 12 -8.99 -56.99 -13.91
CA THR A 12 -10.05 -57.47 -14.79
C THR A 12 -11.12 -58.17 -13.94
N ALA A 13 -12.33 -57.62 -13.94
CA ALA A 13 -13.50 -58.28 -13.39
C ALA A 13 -13.98 -59.34 -14.34
N THR A 14 -13.83 -60.62 -13.95
CA THR A 14 -14.34 -61.77 -14.66
C THR A 14 -15.83 -61.96 -14.34
N ALA A 15 -16.67 -61.83 -15.35
CA ALA A 15 -18.08 -62.18 -15.27
C ALA A 15 -18.22 -63.75 -15.22
N LEU A 16 -18.81 -64.23 -14.16
CA LEU A 16 -19.11 -65.66 -13.99
C LEU A 16 -20.49 -65.98 -14.58
N SER A 17 -20.50 -66.46 -15.81
CA SER A 17 -21.74 -67.03 -16.42
C SER A 17 -21.98 -68.42 -15.91
N LEU A 18 -23.09 -68.62 -15.21
CA LEU A 18 -23.55 -69.91 -14.73
C LEU A 18 -24.29 -70.64 -15.86
N PHE A 19 -23.66 -71.65 -16.46
CA PHE A 19 -24.26 -72.50 -17.45
C PHE A 19 -25.02 -73.67 -16.70
N THR A 20 -26.35 -73.66 -16.79
CA THR A 20 -27.17 -74.80 -16.29
C THR A 20 -27.36 -75.82 -17.40
N LEU A 21 -26.77 -76.95 -17.22
CA LEU A 21 -26.91 -78.11 -18.12
C LEU A 21 -28.25 -78.84 -17.86
N ILE A 22 -29.16 -78.81 -18.84
CA ILE A 22 -30.39 -79.59 -18.78
C ILE A 22 -30.15 -80.91 -19.47
N LEU A 23 -30.23 -82.03 -18.74
CA LEU A 23 -30.30 -83.42 -19.29
C LEU A 23 -31.69 -83.67 -19.85
N ALA A 24 -31.78 -83.99 -21.11
CA ALA A 24 -32.95 -84.46 -21.76
C ALA A 24 -33.13 -85.94 -21.42
N GLY A 25 -34.22 -86.28 -20.71
CA GLY A 25 -34.70 -87.63 -20.53
C GLY A 25 -35.89 -87.90 -21.44
N CYS A 26 -35.71 -88.80 -22.33
CA CYS A 26 -36.73 -89.27 -23.25
C CYS A 26 -37.60 -90.31 -22.58
N GLY A 27 -38.94 -90.17 -22.59
CA GLY A 27 -39.89 -91.18 -22.15
C GLY A 27 -41.31 -90.86 -22.58
N GLY A 28 -41.84 -91.61 -23.52
CA GLY A 28 -43.05 -91.39 -24.30
C GLY A 28 -44.38 -91.70 -23.60
N GLY A 29 -45.44 -91.20 -24.21
CA GLY A 29 -46.80 -91.78 -24.03
C GLY A 29 -47.89 -90.71 -23.93
N GLY A 30 -48.55 -90.46 -25.03
CA GLY A 30 -49.92 -90.22 -25.32
C GLY A 30 -50.86 -89.48 -24.38
N GLY A 31 -51.45 -88.43 -24.91
CA GLY A 31 -52.66 -87.84 -24.38
C GLY A 31 -52.72 -86.33 -24.72
N GLY A 32 -53.45 -85.98 -25.81
CA GLY A 32 -53.67 -84.61 -26.17
C GLY A 32 -54.45 -83.85 -25.10
N SER A 33 -53.80 -82.90 -24.56
CA SER A 33 -54.41 -81.75 -23.96
C SER A 33 -53.56 -80.56 -24.41
N ASP A 34 -54.18 -79.56 -25.04
CA ASP A 34 -53.52 -78.36 -25.39
C ASP A 34 -52.76 -77.84 -24.16
N PRO A 35 -51.49 -77.42 -24.28
CA PRO A 35 -50.79 -76.82 -23.17
C PRO A 35 -51.54 -75.55 -22.75
N ALA A 36 -51.86 -75.46 -21.48
CA ALA A 36 -52.41 -74.27 -20.91
C ALA A 36 -51.54 -73.08 -21.38
N PRO A 37 -52.15 -71.95 -21.80
CA PRO A 37 -51.36 -70.81 -22.21
C PRO A 37 -50.40 -70.50 -21.08
N SER A 38 -49.12 -70.30 -21.44
CA SER A 38 -48.12 -69.90 -20.50
C SER A 38 -48.64 -68.65 -19.79
N PRO A 39 -48.56 -68.52 -18.46
CA PRO A 39 -49.04 -67.37 -17.76
C PRO A 39 -48.36 -66.16 -18.37
N ALA A 40 -49.15 -65.10 -18.67
CA ALA A 40 -48.64 -63.90 -19.21
C ALA A 40 -47.52 -63.33 -18.28
N PRO A 41 -46.41 -62.86 -18.80
CA PRO A 41 -45.34 -62.35 -17.99
C PRO A 41 -45.86 -61.23 -17.06
N THR A 42 -45.43 -61.26 -15.80
CA THR A 42 -45.82 -60.26 -14.79
C THR A 42 -45.25 -58.95 -15.17
N PRO A 43 -46.04 -57.87 -15.26
CA PRO A 43 -45.52 -56.53 -15.57
C PRO A 43 -44.48 -56.07 -14.55
N GLN A 44 -43.36 -55.54 -15.00
CA GLN A 44 -42.27 -55.03 -14.17
C GLN A 44 -41.70 -53.78 -14.78
N ALA A 45 -41.46 -52.78 -13.93
CA ALA A 45 -40.59 -51.63 -14.23
C ALA A 45 -39.28 -51.80 -13.44
N LEU A 46 -38.17 -51.80 -14.12
CA LEU A 46 -36.83 -52.00 -13.56
C LEU A 46 -36.02 -50.72 -13.60
N ALA A 47 -35.16 -50.56 -12.61
CA ALA A 47 -34.30 -49.39 -12.55
C ALA A 47 -33.30 -49.35 -13.72
N ASP A 48 -33.08 -48.13 -14.22
CA ASP A 48 -32.12 -47.84 -15.28
C ASP A 48 -30.87 -47.17 -14.71
N VAL A 49 -29.76 -47.37 -15.39
CA VAL A 49 -28.49 -46.71 -15.09
C VAL A 49 -27.92 -46.16 -16.39
N THR A 50 -27.50 -44.88 -16.33
CA THR A 50 -26.88 -44.24 -17.50
C THR A 50 -25.79 -43.30 -17.06
N THR A 51 -24.96 -42.88 -18.02
CA THR A 51 -23.94 -41.85 -17.85
C THR A 51 -24.13 -40.77 -18.91
N VAL A 52 -23.89 -39.55 -18.54
CA VAL A 52 -23.89 -38.38 -19.43
C VAL A 52 -22.76 -37.45 -19.01
N ASN A 53 -22.20 -36.72 -19.96
CA ASN A 53 -21.29 -35.64 -19.62
C ASN A 53 -22.09 -34.41 -19.11
N GLU A 54 -21.54 -33.65 -18.20
CA GLU A 54 -22.13 -32.38 -17.86
C GLU A 54 -22.30 -31.48 -19.10
N ASP A 55 -23.11 -30.47 -19.04
CA ASP A 55 -23.47 -29.56 -20.15
C ASP A 55 -24.05 -30.25 -21.40
N SER A 56 -24.33 -31.52 -21.31
CA SER A 56 -24.90 -32.31 -22.41
C SER A 56 -26.21 -32.97 -21.99
N SER A 57 -27.15 -33.07 -22.91
CA SER A 57 -28.40 -33.80 -22.69
C SER A 57 -28.30 -35.24 -23.18
N ILE A 58 -29.00 -36.15 -22.53
CA ILE A 58 -29.12 -37.57 -22.94
C ILE A 58 -30.56 -37.98 -23.06
N SER A 59 -30.87 -38.79 -24.10
CA SER A 59 -32.15 -39.47 -24.24
C SER A 59 -32.02 -40.91 -23.70
N ILE A 60 -32.92 -41.29 -22.84
CA ILE A 60 -32.91 -42.57 -22.11
C ILE A 60 -34.17 -43.34 -22.44
N ASP A 61 -34.00 -44.51 -23.07
CA ASP A 61 -35.09 -45.47 -23.25
C ASP A 61 -35.28 -46.25 -21.95
N VAL A 62 -36.03 -45.65 -21.02
CA VAL A 62 -36.32 -46.22 -19.69
C VAL A 62 -37.22 -47.44 -19.72
N LEU A 63 -37.82 -47.78 -20.87
CA LEU A 63 -38.69 -48.95 -21.05
C LEU A 63 -37.96 -50.15 -21.65
N ALA A 64 -36.70 -50.00 -22.04
CA ALA A 64 -35.93 -51.04 -22.73
C ALA A 64 -35.74 -52.33 -21.90
N ASN A 65 -35.68 -52.23 -20.58
CA ASN A 65 -35.52 -53.36 -19.64
C ASN A 65 -36.84 -53.75 -18.96
N ASP A 66 -37.95 -53.02 -19.23
CA ASP A 66 -39.26 -53.24 -18.66
C ASP A 66 -40.01 -54.37 -19.39
N THR A 67 -40.94 -55.05 -18.67
CA THR A 67 -41.72 -56.09 -19.25
C THR A 67 -43.23 -55.86 -19.10
N SER A 68 -43.98 -56.10 -20.19
CA SER A 68 -45.45 -56.03 -20.19
C SER A 68 -45.99 -54.64 -19.73
N VAL A 69 -45.35 -53.57 -20.14
CA VAL A 69 -45.75 -52.17 -19.85
C VAL A 69 -46.37 -51.53 -21.08
N SER A 70 -47.15 -50.45 -20.87
CA SER A 70 -47.79 -49.66 -21.90
C SER A 70 -46.98 -48.34 -22.09
N ALA A 71 -46.17 -48.25 -23.11
CA ALA A 71 -45.23 -47.13 -23.35
C ALA A 71 -45.93 -45.76 -23.40
N ASN A 72 -47.15 -45.69 -23.91
CA ASN A 72 -47.94 -44.45 -23.98
C ASN A 72 -48.44 -43.91 -22.61
N THR A 73 -48.14 -44.63 -21.52
CA THR A 73 -48.47 -44.23 -20.15
C THR A 73 -47.24 -43.75 -19.36
N LEU A 74 -46.07 -43.71 -20.01
CA LEU A 74 -44.85 -43.19 -19.40
C LEU A 74 -45.03 -41.76 -18.89
N ALA A 75 -44.68 -41.55 -17.63
CA ALA A 75 -44.70 -40.24 -17.00
C ALA A 75 -43.51 -40.08 -16.04
N ILE A 76 -42.98 -38.87 -15.91
CA ILE A 76 -41.97 -38.57 -14.90
C ILE A 76 -42.72 -38.36 -13.58
N GLN A 77 -42.38 -39.17 -12.57
CA GLN A 77 -42.97 -39.14 -11.24
C GLN A 77 -42.28 -38.13 -10.33
N ASN A 78 -40.96 -38.17 -10.28
CA ASN A 78 -40.15 -37.20 -9.57
C ASN A 78 -39.04 -36.68 -10.48
N GLN A 79 -38.88 -35.34 -10.49
CA GLN A 79 -37.81 -34.68 -11.20
C GLN A 79 -36.46 -34.94 -10.52
N PRO A 80 -35.36 -34.93 -11.27
CA PRO A 80 -34.03 -34.98 -10.71
C PRO A 80 -33.72 -33.67 -9.93
N SER A 81 -32.81 -33.76 -8.96
CA SER A 81 -32.46 -32.60 -8.11
C SER A 81 -31.47 -31.64 -8.77
N ASN A 82 -30.61 -32.18 -9.64
CA ASN A 82 -29.50 -31.45 -10.25
C ASN A 82 -29.61 -31.35 -11.77
N GLY A 83 -30.82 -31.39 -12.28
CA GLY A 83 -31.11 -31.30 -13.71
C GLY A 83 -32.58 -31.16 -13.98
N THR A 84 -32.95 -31.30 -15.26
CA THR A 84 -34.34 -31.33 -15.71
C THR A 84 -34.58 -32.57 -16.53
N ALA A 85 -35.74 -33.20 -16.35
CA ALA A 85 -36.16 -34.32 -17.14
C ALA A 85 -37.46 -33.97 -17.88
N THR A 86 -37.54 -34.32 -19.16
CA THR A 86 -38.72 -34.15 -20.01
C THR A 86 -39.00 -35.40 -20.81
N LEU A 87 -40.26 -35.60 -21.28
CA LEU A 87 -40.58 -36.69 -22.16
C LEU A 87 -40.43 -36.27 -23.62
N SER A 88 -39.80 -37.13 -24.41
CA SER A 88 -39.72 -37.04 -25.87
C SER A 88 -40.20 -38.38 -26.48
N GLY A 89 -41.49 -38.46 -26.81
CA GLY A 89 -42.08 -39.73 -27.19
C GLY A 89 -42.13 -40.71 -26.01
N ASN A 90 -41.45 -41.84 -26.15
CA ASN A 90 -41.34 -42.89 -25.11
C ASN A 90 -40.00 -42.90 -24.38
N GLU A 91 -39.23 -41.83 -24.53
CA GLU A 91 -37.91 -41.66 -23.90
C GLU A 91 -37.94 -40.52 -22.89
N VAL A 92 -37.09 -40.62 -21.90
CA VAL A 92 -36.82 -39.53 -20.96
C VAL A 92 -35.56 -38.77 -21.42
N VAL A 93 -35.71 -37.51 -21.70
CA VAL A 93 -34.57 -36.63 -21.99
C VAL A 93 -34.14 -35.94 -20.68
N TYR A 94 -32.95 -36.23 -20.24
CA TYR A 94 -32.33 -35.62 -19.05
C TYR A 94 -31.28 -34.57 -19.49
N THR A 95 -31.31 -33.40 -18.86
CA THR A 95 -30.33 -32.33 -19.03
C THR A 95 -29.82 -31.93 -17.64
N PRO A 96 -28.53 -32.13 -17.33
CA PRO A 96 -27.94 -31.65 -16.08
C PRO A 96 -28.07 -30.13 -15.93
N ASN A 97 -28.04 -29.61 -14.71
CA ASN A 97 -27.75 -28.21 -14.48
C ASN A 97 -26.33 -27.89 -14.99
N ALA A 98 -26.11 -26.64 -15.43
CA ALA A 98 -24.79 -26.23 -15.91
C ALA A 98 -23.69 -26.53 -14.86
N ASN A 99 -22.59 -27.09 -15.32
CA ASN A 99 -21.41 -27.44 -14.52
C ASN A 99 -21.72 -28.41 -13.35
N PHE A 100 -22.80 -29.18 -13.44
CA PHE A 100 -23.08 -30.20 -12.43
C PHE A 100 -22.44 -31.52 -12.83
N ASN A 101 -21.55 -32.01 -12.01
CA ASN A 101 -21.04 -33.39 -12.05
C ASN A 101 -21.41 -34.16 -10.76
N GLY A 102 -21.53 -35.46 -10.87
CA GLY A 102 -21.94 -36.32 -9.74
C GLY A 102 -23.11 -37.23 -10.05
N SER A 103 -23.78 -37.71 -9.02
CA SER A 103 -24.94 -38.61 -9.16
C SER A 103 -26.24 -37.83 -9.04
N ASP A 104 -27.16 -38.07 -9.98
CA ASP A 104 -28.54 -37.60 -9.92
C ASP A 104 -29.51 -38.75 -10.09
N THR A 105 -30.76 -38.56 -9.73
CA THR A 105 -31.78 -39.62 -9.78
C THR A 105 -33.15 -39.02 -10.06
N LEU A 106 -33.85 -39.62 -10.98
CA LEU A 106 -35.28 -39.38 -11.21
C LEU A 106 -36.08 -40.66 -11.03
N THR A 107 -37.39 -40.55 -10.95
CA THR A 107 -38.29 -41.70 -11.00
C THR A 107 -39.33 -41.52 -12.09
N TYR A 108 -39.63 -42.59 -12.81
CA TYR A 108 -40.73 -42.62 -13.76
C TYR A 108 -41.82 -43.58 -13.32
N SER A 109 -42.98 -43.44 -13.92
CA SER A 109 -44.11 -44.32 -13.76
C SER A 109 -44.61 -44.82 -15.12
N VAL A 110 -45.06 -46.05 -15.19
CA VAL A 110 -45.66 -46.67 -16.38
C VAL A 110 -46.74 -47.64 -15.96
N THR A 111 -47.79 -47.78 -16.75
CA THR A 111 -48.89 -48.74 -16.46
C THR A 111 -48.55 -50.07 -17.05
N GLY A 112 -48.59 -51.13 -16.22
CA GLY A 112 -48.48 -52.54 -16.64
C GLY A 112 -49.72 -53.05 -17.37
N SER A 113 -49.59 -54.13 -18.11
CA SER A 113 -50.67 -54.78 -18.85
C SER A 113 -51.83 -55.30 -17.93
N ASN A 114 -51.61 -55.29 -16.62
CA ASN A 114 -52.63 -55.59 -15.59
C ASN A 114 -53.30 -54.35 -15.03
N ASN A 115 -53.12 -53.16 -15.64
CA ASN A 115 -53.57 -51.81 -15.19
C ASN A 115 -53.03 -51.40 -13.80
N ILE A 116 -51.93 -51.99 -13.35
CA ILE A 116 -51.23 -51.52 -12.14
C ILE A 116 -50.18 -50.48 -12.54
N ASN A 117 -50.11 -49.33 -11.82
CA ASN A 117 -49.06 -48.36 -12.01
C ASN A 117 -47.76 -48.86 -11.36
N LEU A 118 -46.72 -48.90 -12.14
CA LEU A 118 -45.36 -49.33 -11.74
C LEU A 118 -44.48 -48.10 -11.72
N THR A 119 -43.49 -48.09 -10.83
CA THR A 119 -42.49 -47.02 -10.74
C THR A 119 -41.09 -47.61 -10.70
N ALA A 120 -40.17 -46.95 -11.36
CA ALA A 120 -38.75 -47.30 -11.27
C ALA A 120 -37.87 -46.04 -11.23
N ALA A 121 -36.64 -46.21 -10.75
CA ALA A 121 -35.66 -45.14 -10.67
C ALA A 121 -34.74 -45.16 -11.88
N VAL A 122 -34.36 -43.98 -12.33
CA VAL A 122 -33.23 -43.82 -13.26
C VAL A 122 -32.07 -43.21 -12.48
N ILE A 123 -30.98 -43.94 -12.38
CA ILE A 123 -29.73 -43.49 -11.74
C ILE A 123 -28.82 -42.95 -12.84
N ILE A 124 -28.45 -41.68 -12.71
CA ILE A 124 -27.67 -40.97 -13.72
C ILE A 124 -26.33 -40.57 -13.09
N THR A 125 -25.23 -40.94 -13.73
CA THR A 125 -23.91 -40.44 -13.39
C THR A 125 -23.56 -39.34 -14.40
N VAL A 126 -23.40 -38.11 -13.92
CA VAL A 126 -22.93 -37.01 -14.73
C VAL A 126 -21.40 -36.93 -14.56
N SER A 127 -20.69 -37.10 -15.67
CA SER A 127 -19.24 -37.07 -15.70
C SER A 127 -18.75 -35.66 -15.90
N SER A 128 -17.74 -35.25 -15.14
CA SER A 128 -17.04 -33.99 -15.35
C SER A 128 -16.36 -33.99 -16.72
N ILE A 129 -16.43 -32.86 -17.41
CA ILE A 129 -15.68 -32.52 -18.60
C ILE A 129 -14.94 -31.23 -18.29
N ASN A 130 -13.66 -31.16 -18.60
CA ASN A 130 -12.85 -29.97 -18.34
C ASN A 130 -13.49 -28.71 -18.92
N ASP A 131 -13.85 -27.77 -18.08
CA ASP A 131 -14.22 -26.42 -18.44
C ASP A 131 -12.96 -25.59 -18.67
N LEU A 132 -13.06 -24.61 -19.58
CA LEU A 132 -11.91 -23.74 -19.81
C LEU A 132 -11.91 -22.61 -18.77
N PRO A 133 -10.76 -22.27 -18.22
CA PRO A 133 -10.67 -21.19 -17.25
C PRO A 133 -11.06 -19.83 -17.86
N THR A 134 -11.52 -18.93 -17.03
CA THR A 134 -11.78 -17.52 -17.38
C THR A 134 -10.71 -16.66 -16.74
N ALA A 135 -9.91 -16.01 -17.58
CA ALA A 135 -8.91 -15.04 -17.15
C ALA A 135 -9.56 -13.67 -16.89
N ASN A 136 -9.24 -13.04 -15.77
CA ASN A 136 -9.74 -11.73 -15.37
C ASN A 136 -8.62 -10.68 -15.36
N ASP A 137 -8.99 -9.44 -15.66
CA ASP A 137 -8.03 -8.33 -15.71
C ASP A 137 -7.38 -8.06 -14.35
N ASP A 138 -6.10 -7.70 -14.38
CA ASP A 138 -5.27 -7.44 -13.21
C ASP A 138 -4.74 -6.01 -13.18
N THR A 139 -4.41 -5.55 -11.98
CA THR A 139 -3.71 -4.30 -11.77
C THR A 139 -2.62 -4.47 -10.72
N PHE A 140 -1.38 -4.09 -11.06
CA PHE A 140 -0.24 -4.14 -10.16
C PHE A 140 0.51 -2.82 -10.11
N LEU A 141 0.99 -2.50 -8.91
CA LEU A 141 2.00 -1.48 -8.70
C LEU A 141 3.38 -2.19 -8.65
N VAL A 142 4.30 -1.81 -9.51
CA VAL A 142 5.62 -2.41 -9.61
C VAL A 142 6.71 -1.34 -9.55
N GLN A 143 7.88 -1.73 -9.08
CA GLN A 143 9.01 -0.81 -8.98
C GLN A 143 9.79 -0.72 -10.28
N SER A 144 10.18 0.48 -10.67
CA SER A 144 11.18 0.71 -11.73
C SER A 144 12.48 -0.04 -11.42
N ASN A 145 13.12 -0.54 -12.46
CA ASN A 145 14.39 -1.29 -12.39
C ASN A 145 14.34 -2.61 -11.59
N THR A 146 13.20 -2.99 -11.04
CA THR A 146 13.05 -4.20 -10.22
C THR A 146 12.20 -5.23 -10.94
N ARG A 147 12.71 -6.47 -11.02
CA ARG A 147 11.90 -7.59 -11.51
C ARG A 147 10.88 -7.97 -10.44
N THR A 148 9.62 -7.98 -10.82
CA THR A 148 8.50 -8.26 -9.93
C THR A 148 7.73 -9.49 -10.41
N ALA A 149 7.47 -10.43 -9.52
CA ALA A 149 6.58 -11.56 -9.74
C ALA A 149 5.13 -11.10 -9.59
N LEU A 150 4.27 -11.44 -10.55
CA LEU A 150 2.88 -11.01 -10.63
C LEU A 150 1.96 -12.21 -10.41
N THR A 151 1.04 -12.11 -9.46
CA THR A 151 0.07 -13.15 -9.10
C THR A 151 -1.18 -13.05 -9.97
N VAL A 152 -1.02 -13.09 -11.28
CA VAL A 152 -2.11 -12.84 -12.25
C VAL A 152 -3.25 -13.87 -12.18
N LEU A 153 -2.99 -15.10 -11.71
CA LEU A 153 -4.01 -16.14 -11.63
C LEU A 153 -4.90 -16.03 -10.39
N SER A 154 -4.66 -15.08 -9.49
CA SER A 154 -5.33 -15.04 -8.17
C SER A 154 -6.82 -14.67 -8.23
N ASN A 155 -7.26 -14.01 -9.29
CA ASN A 155 -8.65 -13.61 -9.54
C ASN A 155 -9.29 -14.39 -10.71
N ASP A 156 -8.55 -15.29 -11.34
CA ASP A 156 -9.03 -16.14 -12.41
C ASP A 156 -9.94 -17.26 -11.87
N VAL A 157 -10.89 -17.69 -12.68
CA VAL A 157 -11.91 -18.66 -12.26
C VAL A 157 -11.90 -19.84 -13.22
N ASP A 158 -11.99 -21.02 -12.62
CA ASP A 158 -12.17 -22.29 -13.30
C ASP A 158 -13.32 -23.03 -12.59
N GLN A 159 -14.27 -23.58 -13.36
CA GLN A 159 -15.50 -24.14 -12.80
C GLN A 159 -15.29 -25.53 -12.18
N ASP A 160 -14.36 -26.30 -12.70
CA ASP A 160 -14.08 -27.67 -12.27
C ASP A 160 -12.65 -27.84 -11.72
N GLY A 161 -11.91 -26.74 -11.57
CA GLY A 161 -10.56 -26.74 -11.08
C GLY A 161 -10.04 -25.41 -10.56
N THR A 162 -8.79 -25.19 -10.79
CA THR A 162 -8.10 -23.91 -10.53
C THR A 162 -7.07 -23.67 -11.61
N PRO A 163 -6.95 -22.44 -12.14
CA PRO A 163 -5.86 -22.10 -13.05
C PRO A 163 -4.50 -22.35 -12.38
N THR A 164 -3.62 -23.06 -13.04
CA THR A 164 -2.31 -23.47 -12.50
C THR A 164 -1.13 -22.77 -13.17
N SER A 165 -1.31 -22.29 -14.41
CA SER A 165 -0.27 -21.63 -15.17
C SER A 165 -0.86 -20.59 -16.14
N SER A 166 0.00 -19.84 -16.81
CA SER A 166 -0.40 -18.78 -17.74
C SER A 166 0.39 -18.83 -19.03
N GLU A 167 -0.23 -18.37 -20.12
CA GLU A 167 0.41 -18.13 -21.40
C GLU A 167 0.47 -16.62 -21.67
N LEU A 168 1.66 -16.11 -21.97
CA LEU A 168 1.84 -14.70 -22.31
C LEU A 168 1.43 -14.46 -23.77
N VAL A 169 0.47 -13.56 -24.01
CA VAL A 169 -0.04 -13.28 -25.35
C VAL A 169 0.63 -12.07 -25.99
N THR A 170 0.76 -10.97 -25.25
CA THR A 170 1.46 -9.77 -25.72
C THR A 170 2.56 -9.38 -24.75
N GLN A 171 3.60 -8.72 -25.26
CA GLN A 171 4.65 -8.11 -24.45
C GLN A 171 4.27 -6.68 -24.07
N PRO A 172 4.69 -6.21 -22.88
CA PRO A 172 4.57 -4.81 -22.52
C PRO A 172 5.46 -3.92 -23.39
N ALA A 173 5.07 -2.65 -23.55
CA ALA A 173 5.79 -1.70 -24.41
C ALA A 173 7.08 -1.18 -23.76
N ASN A 174 7.09 -1.07 -22.42
CA ASN A 174 8.16 -0.42 -21.66
C ASN A 174 8.85 -1.38 -20.69
N GLY A 175 8.83 -2.68 -20.97
CA GLY A 175 9.44 -3.71 -20.14
C GLY A 175 9.48 -5.05 -20.83
N ILE A 176 9.83 -6.08 -20.08
CA ILE A 176 9.83 -7.48 -20.53
C ILE A 176 9.00 -8.29 -19.53
N ALA A 177 7.96 -8.93 -20.02
CA ALA A 177 7.26 -9.97 -19.27
C ALA A 177 7.83 -11.34 -19.65
N SER A 178 8.08 -12.19 -18.67
CA SER A 178 8.63 -13.54 -18.85
C SER A 178 8.03 -14.51 -17.85
N ILE A 179 7.79 -15.75 -18.26
CA ILE A 179 7.33 -16.80 -17.38
C ILE A 179 8.56 -17.50 -16.78
N ILE A 180 8.62 -17.58 -15.45
CA ILE A 180 9.67 -18.27 -14.70
C ILE A 180 8.97 -19.24 -13.74
N GLY A 181 9.09 -20.55 -14.00
CA GLY A 181 8.17 -21.52 -13.41
C GLY A 181 6.76 -21.27 -13.95
N ASP A 182 5.78 -21.17 -13.05
CA ASP A 182 4.38 -20.92 -13.39
C ASP A 182 3.95 -19.47 -13.12
N VAL A 183 4.93 -18.55 -12.91
CA VAL A 183 4.68 -17.16 -12.52
C VAL A 183 5.14 -16.21 -13.61
N ILE A 184 4.30 -15.25 -13.97
CA ILE A 184 4.70 -14.13 -14.82
C ILE A 184 5.55 -13.15 -14.02
N ASN A 185 6.74 -12.86 -14.51
CA ASN A 185 7.63 -11.86 -13.98
C ASN A 185 7.73 -10.69 -14.95
N TYR A 186 7.56 -9.48 -14.45
CA TYR A 186 7.75 -8.26 -15.23
C TYR A 186 9.04 -7.56 -14.83
N GLN A 187 9.83 -7.15 -15.81
CA GLN A 187 11.02 -6.32 -15.65
C GLN A 187 10.84 -5.04 -16.43
N PRO A 188 10.65 -3.88 -15.79
CA PRO A 188 10.62 -2.60 -16.48
C PRO A 188 11.93 -2.32 -17.23
N THR A 189 11.84 -1.59 -18.34
CA THR A 189 13.01 -1.00 -18.99
C THR A 189 13.71 -0.06 -17.99
N SER A 190 15.04 -0.05 -18.01
CA SER A 190 15.80 0.76 -17.06
C SER A 190 15.40 2.24 -17.13
N GLY A 191 15.05 2.79 -15.97
CA GLY A 191 14.61 4.18 -15.82
C GLY A 191 13.17 4.46 -16.25
N PHE A 192 12.42 3.46 -16.71
CA PHE A 192 11.00 3.67 -17.06
C PHE A 192 10.14 3.81 -15.81
N SER A 193 9.25 4.80 -15.83
CA SER A 193 8.13 4.98 -14.90
C SER A 193 6.89 5.41 -15.68
N GLY A 194 5.72 5.06 -15.18
CA GLY A 194 4.45 5.32 -15.85
C GLY A 194 3.63 4.05 -16.03
N THR A 195 2.64 4.08 -16.90
CA THR A 195 1.77 2.93 -17.12
C THR A 195 2.30 2.04 -18.23
N ASP A 196 2.24 0.73 -18.03
CA ASP A 196 2.52 -0.30 -19.02
C ASP A 196 1.42 -1.35 -18.98
N ARG A 197 1.36 -2.23 -19.97
CA ARG A 197 0.36 -3.29 -20.01
C ARG A 197 0.80 -4.42 -20.92
N PHE A 198 0.32 -5.62 -20.63
CA PHE A 198 0.42 -6.80 -21.48
C PHE A 198 -0.82 -7.66 -21.30
N THR A 199 -0.98 -8.72 -22.10
CA THR A 199 -2.10 -9.65 -21.98
C THR A 199 -1.62 -11.08 -21.81
N TYR A 200 -2.42 -11.88 -21.10
CA TYR A 200 -2.16 -13.30 -20.88
C TYR A 200 -3.45 -14.12 -21.04
N ARG A 201 -3.31 -15.44 -21.04
CA ARG A 201 -4.38 -16.43 -20.90
C ARG A 201 -4.07 -17.31 -19.69
N ALA A 202 -5.10 -17.72 -18.97
CA ALA A 202 -5.00 -18.71 -17.93
C ALA A 202 -5.00 -20.13 -18.51
N ILE A 203 -4.31 -21.04 -17.87
CA ILE A 203 -4.25 -22.46 -18.20
C ILE A 203 -4.57 -23.24 -16.93
N ASP A 204 -5.51 -24.19 -17.02
CA ASP A 204 -5.90 -25.07 -15.93
C ASP A 204 -4.93 -26.26 -15.77
N ASN A 205 -5.23 -27.11 -14.80
CA ASN A 205 -4.46 -28.33 -14.52
C ASN A 205 -4.61 -29.43 -15.58
N ASP A 206 -5.66 -29.39 -16.41
CA ASP A 206 -5.94 -30.34 -17.49
C ASP A 206 -5.48 -29.81 -18.86
N THR A 207 -4.68 -28.72 -18.85
CA THR A 207 -4.11 -28.06 -20.03
C THR A 207 -5.08 -27.31 -20.92
N GLY A 208 -6.29 -27.02 -20.44
CA GLY A 208 -7.24 -26.13 -21.08
C GLY A 208 -6.78 -24.67 -20.97
N THR A 209 -6.77 -23.95 -22.09
CA THR A 209 -6.38 -22.53 -22.11
C THR A 209 -7.62 -21.66 -22.29
N SER A 210 -7.75 -20.62 -21.49
CA SER A 210 -8.86 -19.68 -21.56
C SER A 210 -9.06 -19.14 -22.98
N THR A 211 -10.31 -19.01 -23.40
CA THR A 211 -10.66 -18.44 -24.71
C THR A 211 -10.50 -16.93 -24.72
N ASN A 212 -10.72 -16.28 -23.58
CA ASN A 212 -10.51 -14.85 -23.41
C ASN A 212 -9.05 -14.54 -23.06
N GLN A 213 -8.69 -13.29 -23.22
CA GLN A 213 -7.42 -12.74 -22.80
C GLN A 213 -7.69 -11.73 -21.69
N ALA A 214 -6.93 -11.79 -20.62
CA ALA A 214 -6.93 -10.79 -19.56
C ALA A 214 -5.82 -9.77 -19.78
N THR A 215 -6.09 -8.53 -19.39
CA THR A 215 -5.13 -7.44 -19.44
C THR A 215 -4.49 -7.24 -18.08
N VAL A 216 -3.17 -7.29 -18.03
CA VAL A 216 -2.40 -6.84 -16.86
C VAL A 216 -2.05 -5.38 -17.06
N SER A 217 -2.63 -4.53 -16.22
CA SER A 217 -2.34 -3.10 -16.16
C SER A 217 -1.28 -2.85 -15.08
N LEU A 218 -0.18 -2.25 -15.48
CA LEU A 218 0.95 -1.97 -14.60
C LEU A 218 1.07 -0.46 -14.38
N THR A 219 1.20 -0.06 -13.14
CA THR A 219 1.77 1.24 -12.79
C THR A 219 3.21 0.99 -12.35
N VAL A 220 4.15 1.37 -13.21
CA VAL A 220 5.57 1.31 -12.89
C VAL A 220 5.91 2.58 -12.15
N ASP A 221 6.09 2.43 -10.85
CA ASP A 221 6.49 3.55 -10.01
C ASP A 221 7.97 3.83 -10.24
N ALA A 222 8.29 5.10 -10.45
CA ALA A 222 9.65 5.58 -10.46
C ALA A 222 10.27 5.14 -9.14
N GLN A 223 11.14 4.19 -9.20
CA GLN A 223 11.83 3.50 -8.10
C GLN A 223 11.40 4.01 -6.71
N LEU A 224 10.73 3.17 -5.93
CA LEU A 224 10.45 3.48 -4.52
C LEU A 224 11.72 4.08 -3.93
N THR A 225 11.62 5.31 -3.51
CA THR A 225 12.74 5.99 -2.86
C THR A 225 13.15 5.15 -1.68
N LEU A 226 14.30 4.54 -1.78
CA LEU A 226 14.87 3.82 -0.66
C LEU A 226 15.35 4.87 0.34
N LEU A 227 14.60 5.05 1.40
CA LEU A 227 15.10 5.76 2.56
C LEU A 227 16.03 4.81 3.31
N THR A 228 17.32 5.11 3.27
CA THR A 228 18.33 4.40 4.06
C THR A 228 18.71 5.28 5.23
N VAL A 229 18.54 4.76 6.45
CA VAL A 229 19.02 5.42 7.65
C VAL A 229 20.26 4.69 8.13
N THR A 230 21.34 5.41 8.34
CA THR A 230 22.62 4.88 8.78
C THR A 230 23.11 5.68 9.97
N SER A 231 23.33 5.00 11.10
CA SER A 231 24.01 5.61 12.24
C SER A 231 25.49 5.77 11.91
N LEU A 232 25.98 6.96 12.04
CA LEU A 232 27.39 7.31 11.86
C LEU A 232 28.09 7.38 13.23
N GLN A 233 29.37 7.03 13.25
CA GLN A 233 30.12 7.10 14.50
C GLN A 233 30.60 8.52 14.76
N ILE A 234 30.45 9.00 15.98
CA ILE A 234 31.01 10.28 16.44
C ILE A 234 32.45 10.00 16.91
N PRO A 235 33.45 10.61 16.26
CA PRO A 235 34.84 10.44 16.65
C PRO A 235 35.10 11.15 17.98
N ALA A 236 35.37 10.39 19.04
CA ALA A 236 35.58 10.94 20.39
C ALA A 236 37.01 11.52 20.62
N GLU A 237 37.99 11.10 19.81
CA GLU A 237 39.41 11.26 20.17
C GLU A 237 40.18 12.25 19.30
N ASP A 238 39.59 12.80 18.23
CA ASP A 238 40.34 13.53 17.20
C ASP A 238 39.91 15.00 17.03
N TYR A 239 39.25 15.63 18.03
CA TYR A 239 38.89 17.03 17.95
C TYR A 239 40.11 17.93 18.09
N SER A 240 40.29 18.85 17.15
CA SER A 240 41.38 19.82 17.14
C SER A 240 40.85 21.24 17.21
N GLN A 241 41.57 22.09 17.89
CA GLN A 241 41.21 23.50 18.01
C GLN A 241 41.38 24.22 16.66
N GLN A 242 40.28 24.77 16.16
CA GLN A 242 40.27 25.67 15.00
C GLN A 242 39.86 27.07 15.46
N ASN A 243 40.61 28.07 15.01
CA ASN A 243 40.20 29.46 15.20
C ASN A 243 39.19 29.80 14.09
N ASN A 244 37.92 29.73 14.39
CA ASN A 244 36.89 30.18 13.47
C ASN A 244 36.50 31.61 13.76
N MET A 245 36.83 32.53 12.83
CA MET A 245 36.53 33.94 13.00
C MET A 245 35.03 34.27 12.92
N GLU A 246 34.23 33.38 12.35
CA GLU A 246 32.76 33.55 12.26
C GLU A 246 32.09 33.37 13.63
N PHE A 247 32.60 32.50 14.50
CA PHE A 247 32.05 32.31 15.86
C PHE A 247 32.68 33.21 16.91
N GLY A 248 33.73 33.96 16.56
CA GLY A 248 34.41 34.84 17.54
C GLY A 248 35.10 34.12 18.71
N SER A 249 35.08 32.78 18.72
CA SER A 249 35.62 31.90 19.77
C SER A 249 36.37 30.73 19.16
N SER A 250 37.22 30.08 19.95
CA SER A 250 37.88 28.85 19.54
C SER A 250 36.89 27.70 19.50
N VAL A 251 36.70 27.09 18.35
CA VAL A 251 35.83 25.92 18.15
C VAL A 251 36.73 24.69 18.02
N LEU A 252 36.43 23.65 18.76
CA LEU A 252 37.02 22.35 18.52
C LEU A 252 36.20 21.65 17.40
N THR A 253 36.89 21.14 16.39
CA THR A 253 36.25 20.42 15.29
C THR A 253 36.72 18.99 15.18
N SER A 254 35.82 18.11 14.77
CA SER A 254 36.18 16.73 14.42
C SER A 254 37.09 16.71 13.18
N PRO A 255 37.80 15.61 12.94
CA PRO A 255 38.33 15.31 11.62
C PRO A 255 37.19 15.34 10.58
N LEU A 256 37.60 15.55 9.33
CA LEU A 256 36.66 15.50 8.20
C LEU A 256 36.02 14.11 8.11
N GLN A 257 34.73 14.05 8.27
CA GLN A 257 33.92 12.85 8.11
C GLN A 257 33.42 12.75 6.67
N THR A 258 33.15 11.54 6.20
CA THR A 258 32.72 11.31 4.81
C THR A 258 31.61 10.27 4.76
N PHE A 259 30.61 10.51 3.91
CA PHE A 259 29.67 9.49 3.46
C PHE A 259 29.54 9.55 1.94
N THR A 260 29.28 8.41 1.30
CA THR A 260 29.12 8.34 -0.15
C THR A 260 27.63 8.32 -0.52
N ALA A 261 27.21 9.33 -1.28
CA ALA A 261 25.88 9.38 -1.85
C ALA A 261 25.84 8.60 -3.19
N PRO A 262 24.85 7.72 -3.40
CA PRO A 262 24.74 6.91 -4.61
C PRO A 262 24.43 7.75 -5.86
N ALA A 263 24.62 7.16 -7.05
CA ALA A 263 24.40 7.83 -8.32
C ALA A 263 22.98 8.38 -8.53
N ASN A 264 22.00 7.79 -7.86
CA ASN A 264 20.59 8.16 -7.91
C ASN A 264 20.12 8.85 -6.61
N VAL A 265 21.01 9.52 -5.89
CA VAL A 265 20.62 10.30 -4.71
C VAL A 265 19.66 11.42 -5.09
N VAL A 266 18.58 11.56 -4.32
CA VAL A 266 17.61 12.65 -4.45
C VAL A 266 17.83 13.69 -3.37
N SER A 267 17.97 13.23 -2.12
CA SER A 267 18.14 14.08 -0.96
C SER A 267 18.75 13.31 0.21
N PHE A 268 19.25 14.02 1.18
CA PHE A 268 19.62 13.46 2.47
C PHE A 268 19.39 14.45 3.60
N ASN A 269 19.20 13.92 4.80
CA ASN A 269 19.18 14.66 6.05
C ASN A 269 20.23 14.06 6.99
N LEU A 270 21.20 14.85 7.40
CA LEU A 270 22.16 14.51 8.43
C LEU A 270 21.66 15.09 9.76
N SER A 271 21.43 14.26 10.76
CA SER A 271 20.89 14.64 12.07
C SER A 271 21.87 14.32 13.17
N LEU A 272 22.21 15.29 13.99
CA LEU A 272 22.96 15.11 15.24
C LEU A 272 21.99 15.38 16.40
N ARG A 273 21.81 14.41 17.28
CA ARG A 273 20.86 14.47 18.40
C ARG A 273 21.54 14.14 19.73
N GLY A 274 21.03 14.69 20.81
CA GLY A 274 21.42 14.33 22.18
C GLY A 274 21.50 15.52 23.12
N PRO A 275 21.64 15.26 24.43
CA PRO A 275 21.58 16.28 25.47
C PRO A 275 22.76 17.28 25.44
N GLY A 276 23.74 17.07 24.61
CA GLY A 276 24.85 18.02 24.41
C GLY A 276 24.76 18.78 23.10
N VAL A 277 23.67 18.60 22.33
CA VAL A 277 23.46 19.33 21.06
C VAL A 277 22.65 20.58 21.34
N ASP A 278 23.12 21.71 20.89
CA ASP A 278 22.43 23.01 21.10
C ASP A 278 22.74 24.01 19.99
N ASP A 279 21.90 25.00 19.93
CA ASP A 279 22.16 26.20 19.15
C ASP A 279 23.38 26.96 19.68
N ALA A 280 23.93 27.83 18.88
CA ALA A 280 25.24 28.50 18.98
C ALA A 280 25.56 29.27 20.29
N LEU A 281 24.83 29.15 21.38
CA LEU A 281 25.00 30.01 22.56
C LEU A 281 25.18 29.29 23.90
N GLY A 282 25.02 28.00 24.00
CA GLY A 282 25.01 27.34 25.32
C GLY A 282 25.56 25.93 25.42
N SER A 283 25.78 25.21 24.37
CA SER A 283 26.36 23.89 24.44
C SER A 283 27.08 23.42 23.20
N SER A 284 27.37 22.25 23.14
CA SER A 284 28.63 21.69 22.93
C SER A 284 28.80 21.21 21.50
N PHE A 285 27.74 20.64 20.85
CA PHE A 285 27.91 20.00 19.55
C PHE A 285 26.98 20.52 18.48
N PHE A 286 27.53 20.72 17.29
CA PHE A 286 26.79 21.14 16.11
C PHE A 286 27.46 20.60 14.83
N ILE A 287 26.74 20.64 13.71
CA ILE A 287 27.32 20.38 12.40
C ILE A 287 28.01 21.65 11.93
N ALA A 288 29.34 21.67 11.95
CA ALA A 288 30.13 22.88 11.67
C ALA A 288 30.31 23.15 10.18
N GLY A 289 30.01 22.21 9.30
CA GLY A 289 30.07 22.40 7.86
C GLY A 289 29.81 21.14 7.07
N ILE A 290 29.33 21.32 5.86
CA ILE A 290 29.15 20.28 4.85
C ILE A 290 29.82 20.74 3.56
N THR A 291 30.43 19.80 2.85
CA THR A 291 31.10 20.06 1.58
C THR A 291 30.60 19.05 0.55
N ASP A 292 30.23 19.52 -0.62
CA ASP A 292 29.74 18.69 -1.71
C ASP A 292 30.87 17.81 -2.33
N PRO A 293 30.55 16.85 -3.18
CA PRO A 293 31.57 16.01 -3.83
C PRO A 293 32.56 16.76 -4.73
N LEU A 294 32.24 18.00 -5.15
CA LEU A 294 33.11 18.85 -5.97
C LEU A 294 34.05 19.69 -5.10
N GLY A 295 33.86 19.69 -3.78
CA GLY A 295 34.67 20.48 -2.83
C GLY A 295 34.09 21.84 -2.51
N ASN A 296 32.86 22.17 -2.92
CA ASN A 296 32.22 23.40 -2.56
C ASN A 296 31.64 23.29 -1.14
N PRO A 297 32.00 24.20 -0.23
CA PRO A 297 31.40 24.24 1.09
C PRO A 297 29.95 24.71 0.99
N ILE A 298 29.06 24.04 1.72
CA ILE A 298 27.76 24.60 2.07
C ILE A 298 27.95 25.29 3.40
N SER A 299 27.79 26.60 3.40
CA SER A 299 28.04 27.40 4.61
C SER A 299 27.04 26.98 5.71
N PRO A 300 27.51 26.74 6.94
CA PRO A 300 26.61 26.50 8.08
C PRO A 300 25.76 27.74 8.40
N PHE A 301 26.18 28.91 7.95
CA PHE A 301 25.48 30.19 8.13
C PHE A 301 24.71 30.66 6.91
N ASP A 302 24.76 29.88 5.83
CA ASP A 302 23.83 30.08 4.73
C ASP A 302 22.45 29.64 5.23
N PRO A 303 21.52 30.58 5.48
CA PRO A 303 20.24 30.21 6.07
C PRO A 303 19.55 29.23 5.15
N GLY A 304 19.61 27.95 5.45
CA GLY A 304 18.99 26.98 4.61
C GLY A 304 19.62 25.61 4.55
N ALA A 305 20.87 25.44 4.95
CA ALA A 305 21.48 24.11 4.94
C ALA A 305 21.52 23.48 6.32
N LEU A 306 21.71 24.26 7.36
CA LEU A 306 21.88 23.81 8.74
C LEU A 306 20.88 24.48 9.66
N PHE A 307 20.30 23.70 10.52
CA PHE A 307 19.43 24.15 11.61
C PHE A 307 19.85 23.47 12.90
N CYS A 308 20.04 24.23 13.96
CA CYS A 308 20.36 23.69 15.28
C CYS A 308 19.44 24.30 16.32
N GLU A 309 18.87 23.42 17.12
CA GLU A 309 18.04 23.69 18.27
C GLU A 309 18.51 22.85 19.46
N THR A 310 18.08 23.17 20.66
CA THR A 310 18.44 22.38 21.85
C THR A 310 18.10 20.89 21.63
N GLY A 311 19.12 20.04 21.62
CA GLY A 311 19.00 18.60 21.45
C GLY A 311 19.04 18.10 20.01
N LEU A 312 18.96 18.97 18.99
CA LEU A 312 18.93 18.58 17.58
C LEU A 312 19.70 19.55 16.70
N CYS A 313 20.63 19.04 15.89
CA CYS A 313 21.19 19.75 14.74
C CYS A 313 20.93 18.94 13.47
N THR A 314 20.42 19.58 12.41
CA THR A 314 20.14 18.90 11.15
C THR A 314 20.74 19.65 9.95
N ALA A 315 21.07 18.87 8.92
CA ALA A 315 21.49 19.39 7.63
C ALA A 315 20.75 18.67 6.52
N LEU A 316 19.89 19.40 5.81
CA LEU A 316 19.08 18.90 4.71
C LEU A 316 19.68 19.30 3.36
N VAL A 317 19.82 18.35 2.44
CA VAL A 317 20.26 18.60 1.06
C VAL A 317 19.38 17.82 0.08
N PRO A 318 18.76 18.44 -0.92
CA PRO A 318 18.65 19.88 -1.12
C PRO A 318 17.62 20.50 -0.18
N ARG A 319 17.87 21.71 0.25
CA ARG A 319 16.91 22.54 0.96
C ARG A 319 16.30 23.61 0.05
N SER A 320 16.92 23.79 -1.09
CA SER A 320 16.42 24.66 -2.15
C SER A 320 16.74 24.03 -3.51
N PRO A 321 16.05 24.39 -4.58
CA PRO A 321 16.31 23.86 -5.93
C PRO A 321 17.71 24.18 -6.47
N GLN A 322 18.40 25.14 -5.86
CA GLN A 322 19.76 25.57 -6.24
C GLN A 322 20.84 24.63 -5.71
N ILE A 323 20.55 23.89 -4.63
CA ILE A 323 21.47 22.94 -4.01
C ILE A 323 21.04 21.52 -4.40
N ILE A 324 21.79 20.87 -5.24
CA ILE A 324 21.48 19.51 -5.72
C ILE A 324 22.22 18.49 -4.84
N ALA A 325 21.52 17.44 -4.42
CA ALA A 325 22.15 16.29 -3.81
C ALA A 325 22.96 15.53 -4.88
N ALA A 326 24.22 15.90 -5.06
CA ALA A 326 25.09 15.28 -6.05
C ALA A 326 25.57 13.89 -5.59
N PRO A 327 25.73 12.92 -6.50
CA PRO A 327 26.36 11.64 -6.16
C PRO A 327 27.85 11.82 -5.87
N GLY A 328 28.39 10.97 -5.00
CA GLY A 328 29.81 10.98 -4.62
C GLY A 328 30.04 11.21 -3.13
N ASP A 329 31.27 11.52 -2.78
CA ASP A 329 31.70 11.63 -1.39
C ASP A 329 31.40 13.01 -0.83
N TRP A 330 30.36 13.09 -0.02
CA TRP A 330 30.04 14.22 0.80
C TRP A 330 30.88 14.23 2.07
N ARG A 331 31.29 15.39 2.50
CA ARG A 331 32.14 15.59 3.67
C ARG A 331 31.45 16.50 4.65
N PHE A 332 31.59 16.23 5.93
CA PHE A 332 31.06 17.06 7.00
C PHE A 332 32.02 17.13 8.18
N ILE A 333 31.87 18.17 8.99
CA ILE A 333 32.66 18.43 10.18
C ILE A 333 31.69 18.68 11.33
N LEU A 334 31.91 18.01 12.44
CA LEU A 334 31.24 18.33 13.71
C LEU A 334 32.06 19.36 14.47
N GLY A 335 31.40 20.31 15.13
CA GLY A 335 32.01 21.31 15.95
C GLY A 335 31.53 21.25 17.40
N THR A 336 32.32 21.81 18.31
CA THR A 336 31.91 22.06 19.69
C THR A 336 32.52 23.34 20.23
N LEU A 337 31.76 24.08 21.03
CA LEU A 337 32.20 25.26 21.74
C LEU A 337 32.84 24.95 23.09
N GLU A 338 32.71 23.72 23.56
CA GLU A 338 33.31 23.29 24.82
C GLU A 338 34.83 23.22 24.74
N PRO A 339 35.55 23.96 25.60
CA PRO A 339 37.00 23.96 25.60
C PRO A 339 37.62 22.67 26.13
N ASP A 340 36.84 21.81 26.78
CA ASP A 340 37.27 20.59 27.42
C ASP A 340 36.29 19.45 27.15
N LEU A 341 36.69 18.49 26.31
CA LEU A 341 35.89 17.34 25.93
C LEU A 341 35.72 16.29 27.05
N THR A 342 36.41 16.44 28.19
CA THR A 342 36.41 15.43 29.27
C THR A 342 35.04 15.27 29.97
N ASN A 343 34.17 16.26 29.85
CA ASN A 343 32.83 16.23 30.45
C ASN A 343 31.72 15.83 29.45
N LEU A 344 32.05 15.59 28.21
CA LEU A 344 31.09 15.27 27.16
C LEU A 344 30.87 13.74 27.07
N ASP A 345 29.62 13.36 27.18
CA ASP A 345 29.22 11.94 27.07
C ASP A 345 28.74 11.65 25.63
N PHE A 346 29.70 11.35 24.75
CA PHE A 346 29.42 10.98 23.37
C PHE A 346 28.47 9.77 23.22
N SER A 347 28.35 8.94 24.24
CA SER A 347 27.46 7.77 24.21
C SER A 347 25.97 8.16 24.23
N LYS A 348 25.67 9.41 24.53
CA LYS A 348 24.30 9.95 24.53
C LYS A 348 23.96 10.73 23.27
N MET A 349 24.87 10.82 22.33
CA MET A 349 24.67 11.53 21.07
C MET A 349 24.53 10.53 19.93
N ASP A 350 23.54 10.77 19.11
CA ASP A 350 23.28 10.01 17.89
C ASP A 350 23.54 10.88 16.66
N LEU A 351 24.34 10.38 15.75
CA LEU A 351 24.56 10.97 14.44
C LEU A 351 24.00 10.06 13.37
N GLU A 352 23.03 10.52 12.63
CA GLU A 352 22.31 9.70 11.67
C GLU A 352 22.19 10.39 10.31
N LEU A 353 22.31 9.59 9.27
CA LEU A 353 22.13 9.98 7.88
C LEU A 353 20.88 9.31 7.33
N ALA A 354 19.84 10.07 7.06
CA ALA A 354 18.68 9.63 6.30
C ALA A 354 18.86 10.03 4.83
N LEU A 355 19.02 9.05 3.95
CA LEU A 355 19.33 9.27 2.54
C LEU A 355 18.22 8.71 1.66
N ARG A 356 17.67 9.56 0.80
CA ARG A 356 16.71 9.19 -0.24
C ARG A 356 17.42 9.00 -1.56
N SER A 357 17.25 7.82 -2.17
CA SER A 357 17.72 7.54 -3.53
C SER A 357 16.54 7.16 -4.43
N GLY A 358 16.62 7.53 -5.68
CA GLY A 358 15.54 7.28 -6.65
C GLY A 358 15.57 8.32 -7.78
N PRO A 359 14.55 8.36 -8.62
CA PRO A 359 14.42 9.45 -9.58
C PRO A 359 14.10 10.77 -8.87
N VAL A 360 14.61 11.85 -9.40
CA VAL A 360 14.20 13.19 -8.98
C VAL A 360 12.72 13.36 -9.33
N PRO A 361 11.89 13.85 -8.41
CA PRO A 361 10.48 14.10 -8.68
C PRO A 361 10.29 15.00 -9.91
N ASP A 362 9.40 14.60 -10.80
CA ASP A 362 9.03 15.40 -11.97
C ASP A 362 7.90 16.35 -11.57
N ASN A 363 8.23 17.61 -11.34
CA ASN A 363 7.26 18.64 -10.96
C ASN A 363 6.21 18.96 -12.06
N SER A 364 6.36 18.40 -13.26
CA SER A 364 5.37 18.55 -14.33
C SER A 364 4.17 17.61 -14.18
N ILE A 365 4.29 16.55 -13.36
CA ILE A 365 3.20 15.62 -13.07
C ILE A 365 2.47 16.03 -11.79
N ALA A 366 1.16 15.76 -11.76
CA ALA A 366 0.39 15.93 -10.52
C ALA A 366 0.87 14.91 -9.48
N PHE A 367 1.04 15.37 -8.24
CA PHE A 367 1.41 14.53 -7.09
C PHE A 367 2.69 13.68 -7.29
N PRO A 368 3.83 14.28 -7.66
CA PRO A 368 5.06 13.53 -7.92
C PRO A 368 5.65 12.88 -6.66
N THR A 369 5.23 13.33 -5.49
CA THR A 369 5.66 12.80 -4.18
C THR A 369 4.49 12.65 -3.23
N ARG A 370 4.47 11.53 -2.52
CA ARG A 370 3.50 11.23 -1.48
C ARG A 370 4.16 11.29 -0.11
N LEU A 371 3.55 12.00 0.83
CA LEU A 371 3.95 12.02 2.24
C LEU A 371 3.00 11.15 3.05
N LYS A 372 3.53 10.22 3.82
CA LYS A 372 2.78 9.38 4.73
C LYS A 372 2.61 10.10 6.06
N ILE A 373 1.38 10.31 6.48
CA ILE A 373 1.01 11.03 7.70
C ILE A 373 0.37 10.05 8.68
N GLN A 374 0.91 9.95 9.88
CA GLN A 374 0.30 9.20 10.98
C GLN A 374 -0.28 10.16 12.02
N PRO A 375 -1.61 10.30 12.09
CA PRO A 375 -2.24 11.17 13.08
C PRO A 375 -2.42 10.45 14.43
N TYR A 376 -2.11 11.17 15.50
CA TYR A 376 -2.31 10.79 16.90
C TYR A 376 -3.25 11.79 17.56
N LEU A 377 -4.26 11.32 18.26
CA LEU A 377 -5.21 12.16 18.99
C LEU A 377 -5.02 11.95 20.50
N SER A 378 -4.46 12.97 21.18
CA SER A 378 -4.40 13.07 22.63
C SER A 378 -5.27 14.19 23.18
N ALA A 379 -5.85 15.04 22.31
CA ALA A 379 -6.83 16.05 22.70
C ALA A 379 -8.09 15.41 23.28
N THR A 380 -8.70 16.07 24.26
CA THR A 380 -9.94 15.64 24.91
C THR A 380 -11.16 16.45 24.45
N THR A 381 -10.93 17.61 23.84
CA THR A 381 -11.95 18.56 23.36
C THR A 381 -12.42 18.29 21.94
N VAL A 382 -11.63 17.54 21.18
CA VAL A 382 -11.92 17.13 19.80
C VAL A 382 -11.96 15.61 19.73
N ASP A 383 -13.00 15.04 19.16
CA ASP A 383 -13.09 13.59 18.98
C ASP A 383 -12.47 13.13 17.65
N ALA A 384 -12.30 11.80 17.52
CA ALA A 384 -11.70 11.21 16.31
C ALA A 384 -12.54 11.44 15.05
N ALA A 385 -13.86 11.62 15.17
CA ALA A 385 -14.73 11.87 14.02
C ALA A 385 -14.54 13.30 13.49
N GLU A 386 -14.43 14.29 14.38
CA GLU A 386 -14.13 15.66 13.98
C GLU A 386 -12.70 15.78 13.44
N LEU A 387 -11.73 15.12 14.07
CA LEU A 387 -10.36 15.08 13.54
C LEU A 387 -10.29 14.46 12.14
N ALA A 388 -11.06 13.42 11.85
CA ALA A 388 -11.10 12.84 10.51
C ALA A 388 -11.57 13.85 9.44
N LEU A 389 -12.44 14.79 9.80
CA LEU A 389 -12.88 15.88 8.90
C LEU A 389 -11.77 16.93 8.72
N VAL A 390 -11.03 17.27 9.76
CA VAL A 390 -9.83 18.12 9.66
C VAL A 390 -8.80 17.49 8.72
N LEU A 391 -8.55 16.19 8.86
CA LEU A 391 -7.59 15.47 8.01
C LEU A 391 -8.05 15.39 6.55
N THR A 392 -9.35 15.33 6.30
CA THR A 392 -9.92 15.42 4.95
C THR A 392 -9.67 16.79 4.33
N GLU A 393 -9.82 17.86 5.12
CA GLU A 393 -9.50 19.22 4.68
C GLU A 393 -8.00 19.39 4.41
N LEU A 394 -7.15 18.82 5.27
CA LEU A 394 -5.70 18.78 5.09
C LEU A 394 -5.30 18.09 3.77
N GLN A 395 -5.91 16.96 3.43
CA GLN A 395 -5.69 16.30 2.14
C GLN A 395 -6.12 17.17 0.96
N THR A 396 -7.26 17.86 1.09
CA THR A 396 -7.78 18.76 0.06
C THR A 396 -6.82 19.94 -0.14
N LEU A 397 -6.37 20.55 0.94
CA LEU A 397 -5.42 21.66 0.92
C LEU A 397 -4.07 21.23 0.32
N ALA A 398 -3.56 20.07 0.70
CA ALA A 398 -2.34 19.50 0.12
C ALA A 398 -2.48 19.27 -1.39
N ALA A 399 -3.63 18.73 -1.82
CA ALA A 399 -3.91 18.50 -3.23
C ALA A 399 -3.93 19.81 -4.05
N THR A 400 -4.48 20.89 -3.52
CA THR A 400 -4.42 22.21 -4.18
C THR A 400 -2.99 22.75 -4.33
N ASN A 401 -2.08 22.26 -3.48
CA ASN A 401 -0.66 22.54 -3.52
C ASN A 401 0.17 21.52 -4.32
N ASN A 402 -0.49 20.64 -5.07
CA ASN A 402 0.16 19.56 -5.83
C ASN A 402 0.98 18.60 -4.95
N LEU A 403 0.51 18.38 -3.72
CA LEU A 403 1.08 17.43 -2.77
C LEU A 403 0.09 16.30 -2.51
N GLN A 404 0.58 15.08 -2.38
CA GLN A 404 -0.25 13.93 -2.02
C GLN A 404 0.05 13.52 -0.57
N LEU A 405 -0.99 13.53 0.28
CA LEU A 405 -0.90 13.02 1.64
C LEU A 405 -1.60 11.66 1.74
N GLN A 406 -0.88 10.66 2.20
CA GLN A 406 -1.45 9.38 2.62
C GLN A 406 -1.71 9.46 4.13
N ILE A 407 -2.97 9.63 4.51
CA ILE A 407 -3.36 9.67 5.92
C ILE A 407 -3.61 8.25 6.41
N GLU A 408 -2.85 7.83 7.42
CA GLU A 408 -3.05 6.57 8.12
C GLU A 408 -4.22 6.66 9.13
N PRO A 409 -4.76 5.55 9.62
CA PRO A 409 -5.80 5.57 10.64
C PRO A 409 -5.38 6.34 11.90
N ILE A 410 -6.31 7.11 12.48
CA ILE A 410 -6.07 7.88 13.70
C ILE A 410 -5.78 6.93 14.86
N ILE A 411 -4.68 7.18 15.57
CA ILE A 411 -4.34 6.49 16.82
C ILE A 411 -4.76 7.37 17.99
N VAL A 412 -5.73 6.90 18.80
CA VAL A 412 -6.17 7.62 20.00
C VAL A 412 -5.25 7.29 21.17
N ILE A 413 -4.75 8.32 21.84
CA ILE A 413 -3.92 8.21 23.05
C ILE A 413 -4.80 8.55 24.24
N GLU A 414 -5.17 7.54 25.04
CA GLU A 414 -6.07 7.68 26.19
C GLU A 414 -5.39 8.27 27.44
N ASP A 415 -4.07 8.43 27.43
CA ASP A 415 -3.30 8.97 28.55
C ASP A 415 -3.42 10.49 28.59
N LEU A 416 -4.22 10.99 29.50
CA LEU A 416 -4.56 12.41 29.66
C LEU A 416 -3.35 13.33 29.94
N ARG A 417 -2.19 12.77 30.35
CA ARG A 417 -0.96 13.56 30.50
C ARG A 417 -0.53 14.21 29.20
N PHE A 418 -0.91 13.62 28.06
CA PHE A 418 -0.52 14.07 26.74
C PHE A 418 -1.55 14.99 26.07
N SER A 419 -2.62 15.37 26.78
CA SER A 419 -3.56 16.37 26.26
C SER A 419 -3.01 17.79 26.33
N GLU A 420 -2.07 18.05 27.24
CA GLU A 420 -1.35 19.31 27.38
C GLU A 420 0.13 19.01 27.64
N VAL A 421 1.02 19.39 26.74
CA VAL A 421 2.46 19.17 26.86
C VAL A 421 3.25 20.44 26.62
N SER A 422 4.51 20.46 27.00
CA SER A 422 5.42 21.57 26.69
C SER A 422 5.67 21.68 25.18
N SER A 423 5.90 22.90 24.69
CA SER A 423 6.42 23.13 23.33
C SER A 423 7.91 22.77 23.19
N ASP A 424 8.60 22.50 24.30
CA ASP A 424 10.00 22.06 24.29
C ASP A 424 10.07 20.52 24.14
N PHE A 425 10.61 20.05 23.03
CA PHE A 425 10.77 18.62 22.72
C PHE A 425 11.76 17.91 23.65
N ASN A 426 12.60 18.62 24.39
CA ASN A 426 13.44 18.05 25.44
C ASN A 426 12.68 17.84 26.77
N ASN A 427 11.46 18.36 26.88
CA ASN A 427 10.61 18.08 28.03
C ASN A 427 10.26 16.59 28.07
N THR A 428 10.36 15.99 29.25
CA THR A 428 10.16 14.53 29.44
C THR A 428 8.81 14.04 28.93
N GLU A 429 7.73 14.81 29.10
CA GLU A 429 6.39 14.40 28.66
C GLU A 429 6.23 14.56 27.16
N THR A 430 6.72 15.65 26.59
CA THR A 430 6.71 15.90 25.16
C THR A 430 7.55 14.87 24.42
N ALA A 431 8.78 14.61 24.87
CA ALA A 431 9.64 13.56 24.35
C ALA A 431 8.97 12.17 24.42
N ALA A 432 8.32 11.84 25.54
CA ALA A 432 7.61 10.58 25.69
C ALA A 432 6.36 10.47 24.80
N LEU A 433 5.71 11.57 24.46
CA LEU A 433 4.61 11.61 23.50
C LEU A 433 5.13 11.36 22.09
N VAL A 434 6.08 12.18 21.63
CA VAL A 434 6.58 12.18 20.25
C VAL A 434 7.31 10.88 19.92
N SER A 435 8.04 10.30 20.87
CA SER A 435 8.69 8.99 20.71
C SER A 435 7.72 7.82 20.45
N ARG A 436 6.40 8.02 20.53
CA ARG A 436 5.40 7.04 20.11
C ARG A 436 5.21 6.98 18.61
N GLY A 437 5.67 7.99 17.88
CA GLY A 437 5.57 8.08 16.44
C GLY A 437 6.37 7.00 15.72
N GLY A 438 5.89 6.58 14.56
CA GLY A 438 6.59 5.64 13.68
C GLY A 438 7.73 6.31 12.91
N ALA A 439 8.73 5.54 12.53
CA ALA A 439 9.89 6.03 11.77
C ALA A 439 9.56 6.31 10.29
N ASP A 440 8.52 5.70 9.73
CA ASP A 440 8.21 5.70 8.30
C ASP A 440 7.12 6.72 7.89
N SER A 441 6.78 7.63 8.79
CA SER A 441 5.73 8.64 8.61
C SER A 441 6.08 9.95 9.28
N ILE A 442 5.45 11.03 8.82
CA ILE A 442 5.35 12.28 9.57
C ILE A 442 4.25 12.10 10.61
N ASN A 443 4.61 12.23 11.87
CA ASN A 443 3.69 11.97 12.99
C ASN A 443 3.04 13.29 13.43
N LEU A 444 1.71 13.41 13.30
CA LEU A 444 0.94 14.57 13.74
C LEU A 444 0.25 14.27 15.06
N PHE A 445 0.60 14.97 16.11
CA PHE A 445 0.01 14.83 17.44
C PHE A 445 -0.94 15.98 17.72
N PHE A 446 -2.23 15.71 17.80
CA PHE A 446 -3.28 16.68 18.11
C PHE A 446 -3.55 16.66 19.62
N LEU A 447 -3.34 17.80 20.26
CA LEU A 447 -3.47 18.00 21.72
C LEU A 447 -4.36 19.20 22.04
N ASP A 448 -4.78 19.34 23.30
CA ASP A 448 -5.67 20.45 23.72
C ASP A 448 -4.92 21.79 23.84
N SER A 449 -3.68 21.76 24.31
CA SER A 449 -2.90 23.00 24.50
C SER A 449 -1.40 22.74 24.73
N PHE A 450 -0.61 23.79 24.62
CA PHE A 450 0.78 23.76 25.07
C PHE A 450 0.91 24.31 26.50
N ALA A 451 1.64 23.60 27.35
CA ALA A 451 1.89 23.99 28.72
C ALA A 451 2.88 25.15 28.83
N GLY A 452 2.73 25.98 29.85
CA GLY A 452 3.66 27.06 30.20
C GLY A 452 3.32 28.43 29.58
N ALA A 453 4.04 29.45 30.02
CA ALA A 453 3.74 30.85 29.66
C ALA A 453 4.01 31.17 28.19
N GLY A 454 4.88 30.43 27.52
CA GLY A 454 5.17 30.56 26.09
C GLY A 454 4.22 29.77 25.19
N GLY A 455 3.43 28.83 25.76
CA GLY A 455 2.54 27.94 24.99
C GLY A 455 1.16 28.54 24.70
N SER A 456 0.75 29.59 25.44
CA SER A 456 -0.56 30.21 25.25
C SER A 456 -0.56 31.05 23.95
N GLY A 457 -1.05 30.46 22.87
CA GLY A 457 -1.14 31.14 21.58
C GLY A 457 -0.48 30.35 20.44
N LEU A 458 0.31 29.34 20.76
CA LEU A 458 0.85 28.44 19.74
C LEU A 458 -0.25 27.56 19.16
N ALA A 459 -0.34 27.55 17.85
CA ALA A 459 -1.26 26.68 17.10
C ALA A 459 -0.61 25.35 16.70
N GLY A 460 0.69 25.34 16.50
CA GLY A 460 1.48 24.16 16.19
C GLY A 460 2.95 24.37 16.46
N ILE A 461 3.72 23.32 16.37
CA ILE A 461 5.18 23.33 16.39
C ILE A 461 5.76 22.06 15.78
N SER A 462 6.78 22.20 14.97
CA SER A 462 7.57 21.08 14.44
C SER A 462 8.74 20.76 15.36
N ALA A 463 9.11 19.49 15.42
CA ALA A 463 10.25 19.00 16.21
C ALA A 463 11.64 19.45 15.71
N GLY A 464 11.69 20.17 14.60
CA GLY A 464 12.92 20.68 14.00
C GLY A 464 12.70 21.17 12.60
N LEU A 465 13.72 21.81 12.03
CA LEU A 465 13.70 22.43 10.72
C LEU A 465 14.90 21.95 9.87
N PRO A 466 14.89 20.74 9.26
CA PRO A 466 13.84 19.73 9.34
C PRO A 466 13.87 18.95 10.65
N GLY A 467 12.76 18.22 10.94
CA GLY A 467 12.72 17.20 11.98
C GLY A 467 13.55 15.97 11.61
N THR A 468 13.68 15.03 12.53
CA THR A 468 14.37 13.75 12.27
C THR A 468 13.53 12.88 11.34
N MET A 469 14.11 12.35 10.29
CA MET A 469 13.42 11.61 9.25
C MET A 469 13.88 10.17 9.19
N GLY A 470 12.91 9.24 9.10
CA GLY A 470 13.21 7.81 8.95
C GLY A 470 13.65 7.10 10.23
N ILE A 471 13.57 7.75 11.37
CA ILE A 471 13.90 7.20 12.70
C ILE A 471 12.81 7.51 13.70
N GLN A 472 12.60 6.58 14.63
CA GLN A 472 11.73 6.81 15.77
C GLN A 472 12.51 7.57 16.84
N SER A 473 12.10 8.79 17.15
CA SER A 473 12.75 9.64 18.14
C SER A 473 11.79 10.66 18.73
N GLU A 474 12.23 11.35 19.75
CA GLU A 474 11.54 12.50 20.34
C GLU A 474 11.46 13.72 19.40
N TYR A 475 12.18 13.70 18.28
CA TYR A 475 12.20 14.76 17.26
C TYR A 475 11.53 14.33 15.94
N ASN A 476 10.79 13.22 15.94
CA ASN A 476 10.05 12.76 14.76
C ASN A 476 8.55 13.06 14.93
N GLY A 477 8.18 14.31 14.94
CA GLY A 477 6.78 14.67 15.06
C GLY A 477 6.50 16.15 14.95
N VAL A 478 5.22 16.41 14.78
CA VAL A 478 4.60 17.74 14.72
C VAL A 478 3.49 17.75 15.75
N LEU A 479 3.48 18.74 16.61
CA LEU A 479 2.45 18.96 17.63
C LEU A 479 1.47 20.03 17.13
N ILE A 480 0.18 19.75 17.18
CA ILE A 480 -0.90 20.66 16.77
C ILE A 480 -1.84 20.91 17.95
N ASN A 481 -2.03 22.16 18.31
CA ASN A 481 -3.03 22.58 19.26
C ASN A 481 -4.42 22.55 18.61
N ALA A 482 -5.16 21.48 18.82
CA ALA A 482 -6.48 21.27 18.21
C ALA A 482 -7.54 22.27 18.72
N THR A 483 -7.27 23.02 19.80
CA THR A 483 -8.20 24.01 20.35
C THR A 483 -7.87 25.44 19.95
N ALA A 484 -6.67 25.71 19.45
CA ALA A 484 -6.23 27.06 19.11
C ALA A 484 -7.19 27.80 18.16
N THR A 485 -7.80 27.07 17.26
CA THR A 485 -8.75 27.60 16.26
C THR A 485 -10.19 27.16 16.51
N LEU A 486 -10.47 26.53 17.67
CA LEU A 486 -11.81 25.97 17.98
C LEU A 486 -12.88 27.08 17.92
N SER A 487 -13.85 26.90 17.08
CA SER A 487 -14.90 27.86 16.79
C SER A 487 -16.26 27.16 16.65
N SER A 488 -17.34 27.90 16.87
CA SER A 488 -18.68 27.42 16.54
C SER A 488 -18.90 27.26 15.01
N ASP A 489 -18.10 27.92 14.20
CA ASP A 489 -18.01 27.66 12.76
C ASP A 489 -17.03 26.51 12.52
N LEU A 490 -17.58 25.30 12.43
CA LEU A 490 -16.79 24.08 12.24
C LEU A 490 -16.08 24.03 10.88
N ALA A 491 -16.60 24.67 9.85
CA ALA A 491 -15.94 24.70 8.54
C ALA A 491 -14.68 25.54 8.61
N ARG A 492 -14.75 26.71 9.27
CA ARG A 492 -13.59 27.55 9.55
C ARG A 492 -12.57 26.81 10.42
N TYR A 493 -13.00 26.20 11.52
CA TYR A 493 -12.16 25.41 12.41
C TYR A 493 -11.34 24.36 11.63
N ARG A 494 -12.01 23.52 10.81
CA ARG A 494 -11.37 22.45 10.06
C ARG A 494 -10.33 22.99 9.10
N ARG A 495 -10.68 24.03 8.33
CA ARG A 495 -9.78 24.66 7.38
C ARG A 495 -8.54 25.21 8.09
N THR A 496 -8.72 26.01 9.13
CA THR A 496 -7.60 26.68 9.81
C THR A 496 -6.68 25.67 10.51
N THR A 497 -7.25 24.61 11.13
CA THR A 497 -6.44 23.55 11.71
C THR A 497 -5.67 22.76 10.65
N ALA A 498 -6.25 22.57 9.46
CA ALA A 498 -5.57 21.96 8.33
C ALA A 498 -4.44 22.84 7.79
N GLU A 499 -4.64 24.15 7.69
CA GLU A 499 -3.61 25.13 7.28
C GLU A 499 -2.42 25.09 8.24
N PHE A 500 -2.66 25.16 9.56
CA PHE A 500 -1.60 25.00 10.56
C PHE A 500 -0.88 23.67 10.46
N SER A 501 -1.63 22.60 10.27
CA SER A 501 -1.03 21.26 10.14
C SER A 501 -0.10 21.18 8.92
N LEU A 502 -0.49 21.75 7.77
CA LEU A 502 0.35 21.75 6.57
C LEU A 502 1.55 22.69 6.71
N HIS A 503 1.39 23.84 7.38
CA HIS A 503 2.47 24.75 7.72
C HIS A 503 3.54 24.05 8.58
N GLU A 504 3.16 23.41 9.66
CA GLU A 504 4.08 22.69 10.53
C GLU A 504 4.74 21.46 9.87
N ILE A 505 4.01 20.79 8.98
CA ILE A 505 4.59 19.76 8.11
C ILE A 505 5.69 20.41 7.22
N GLY A 506 5.48 21.64 6.76
CA GLY A 506 6.47 22.40 6.01
C GLY A 506 7.76 22.56 6.77
N HIS A 507 7.69 22.99 8.01
CA HIS A 507 8.86 23.07 8.89
C HIS A 507 9.52 21.70 9.07
N PHE A 508 8.74 20.68 9.34
CA PHE A 508 9.26 19.33 9.51
C PHE A 508 10.03 18.81 8.29
N VAL A 509 9.63 19.18 7.08
CA VAL A 509 10.36 18.82 5.85
C VAL A 509 11.47 19.81 5.47
N GLY A 510 11.61 20.91 6.20
CA GLY A 510 12.74 21.85 6.09
C GLY A 510 12.42 23.22 5.52
N LEU A 511 11.17 23.64 5.45
CA LEU A 511 10.81 25.01 5.09
C LEU A 511 10.93 25.96 6.29
N TYR A 512 11.45 27.16 6.06
CA TYR A 512 11.35 28.29 6.98
C TYR A 512 10.04 29.07 6.75
N ASP A 513 9.69 29.91 7.71
CA ASP A 513 8.72 30.97 7.46
C ASP A 513 9.20 31.89 6.34
N THR A 514 8.27 32.33 5.50
CA THR A 514 8.61 33.25 4.39
C THR A 514 9.12 34.57 4.92
N THR A 515 8.53 35.04 6.03
CA THR A 515 9.00 36.17 6.81
C THR A 515 8.85 35.86 8.29
N GLU A 516 9.92 35.97 9.03
CA GLU A 516 9.91 35.79 10.47
C GLU A 516 9.26 36.99 11.19
N GLN A 517 8.66 36.72 12.35
CA GLN A 517 7.94 37.71 13.16
C GLN A 517 8.71 39.01 13.36
N ALA A 518 10.02 38.95 13.53
CA ALA A 518 10.88 40.08 13.81
C ALA A 518 11.56 40.65 12.56
N PHE A 519 11.16 40.30 11.35
CA PHE A 519 11.83 40.61 10.07
C PHE A 519 13.33 40.22 10.03
N GLY A 520 13.75 39.34 10.93
CA GLY A 520 15.18 39.02 11.12
C GLY A 520 15.72 37.99 10.16
N SER A 521 14.88 37.09 9.71
CA SER A 521 15.18 36.03 8.77
C SER A 521 13.96 35.71 7.89
N SER A 522 14.22 35.10 6.77
CA SER A 522 13.21 34.66 5.80
C SER A 522 13.67 33.38 5.15
N ASP A 523 12.79 32.73 4.41
CA ASP A 523 13.20 31.59 3.64
C ASP A 523 14.21 31.99 2.55
N ILE A 524 15.02 31.04 2.12
CA ILE A 524 16.08 31.26 1.12
C ILE A 524 15.60 31.00 -0.31
N LEU A 525 14.32 30.75 -0.50
CA LEU A 525 13.75 30.42 -1.79
C LEU A 525 13.59 31.66 -2.64
N LEU A 526 14.00 31.61 -3.90
CA LEU A 526 14.07 32.78 -4.78
C LEU A 526 12.71 33.21 -5.32
N ASP A 527 11.70 32.34 -5.28
CA ASP A 527 10.37 32.65 -5.81
C ASP A 527 9.36 33.09 -4.73
N THR A 528 9.81 33.23 -3.48
CA THR A 528 9.00 33.72 -2.37
C THR A 528 9.29 35.20 -2.10
N PRO A 529 8.29 36.10 -2.12
CA PRO A 529 8.47 37.48 -1.75
C PRO A 529 8.90 37.59 -0.28
N VAL A 530 9.79 38.52 0.03
CA VAL A 530 10.25 38.78 1.40
C VAL A 530 9.69 40.11 1.89
N CYS A 531 9.29 40.16 3.14
CA CYS A 531 8.84 41.38 3.80
C CYS A 531 10.03 42.11 4.45
N GLU A 532 10.40 43.24 3.89
CA GLU A 532 11.44 44.10 4.47
C GLU A 532 10.81 45.15 5.37
N LYS A 533 11.19 45.18 6.65
CA LYS A 533 10.68 46.13 7.65
C LYS A 533 10.69 47.57 7.20
N GLN A 534 11.73 48.03 6.49
CA GLN A 534 11.87 49.43 6.04
C GLN A 534 10.86 49.84 4.95
N VAL A 535 10.27 48.85 4.25
CA VAL A 535 9.40 49.06 3.10
C VAL A 535 7.93 48.87 3.44
N HIS A 536 7.65 47.95 4.35
CA HIS A 536 6.30 47.43 4.57
C HIS A 536 5.71 47.77 5.94
N ASP A 537 6.53 48.05 6.97
CA ASP A 537 6.04 48.45 8.29
C ASP A 537 5.46 49.87 8.27
N THR A 538 4.15 49.98 8.11
CA THR A 538 3.40 51.24 8.03
C THR A 538 2.70 51.63 9.33
N ALA A 539 2.59 50.71 10.29
CA ALA A 539 2.05 50.95 11.63
C ALA A 539 3.05 51.67 12.55
N PRO A 540 2.64 52.16 13.73
CA PRO A 540 3.60 52.65 14.71
C PRO A 540 4.57 51.52 15.00
N LEU A 541 5.78 51.61 14.52
CA LEU A 541 6.91 50.66 14.50
C LEU A 541 6.87 49.68 15.68
N ASP A 542 6.09 48.61 15.55
CA ASP A 542 5.98 47.59 16.58
C ASP A 542 7.02 46.48 16.43
N SER A 543 7.72 46.48 15.30
CA SER A 543 8.75 45.50 14.95
C SER A 543 8.20 44.09 14.61
N VAL A 544 6.91 43.99 14.36
CA VAL A 544 6.23 42.71 14.04
C VAL A 544 5.68 42.77 12.60
N ALA A 545 6.04 41.80 11.79
CA ALA A 545 5.46 41.65 10.46
C ALA A 545 4.01 41.14 10.55
N ASP A 546 3.10 41.71 9.79
CA ASP A 546 1.73 41.20 9.73
C ASP A 546 1.28 40.86 8.30
N THR A 547 0.21 40.08 8.21
CA THR A 547 -0.31 39.53 6.95
C THR A 547 -0.80 40.60 5.97
N ASN A 548 -1.14 41.81 6.44
CA ASN A 548 -1.68 42.86 5.61
C ASN A 548 -0.58 43.78 5.08
N GLU A 549 0.54 43.83 5.76
CA GLU A 549 1.67 44.71 5.44
C GLU A 549 2.72 44.05 4.56
N CYS A 550 2.78 42.71 4.59
CA CYS A 550 3.78 41.94 3.86
C CYS A 550 3.24 41.36 2.55
N PRO A 551 4.01 41.39 1.45
CA PRO A 551 3.59 40.84 0.17
C PRO A 551 3.42 39.32 0.20
N ASP A 552 4.04 38.63 1.15
CA ASP A 552 3.98 37.21 1.39
C ASP A 552 3.01 36.82 2.53
N GLY A 553 2.32 37.79 3.14
CA GLY A 553 1.49 37.58 4.32
C GLY A 553 0.35 36.53 4.16
N LEU A 554 -0.09 36.29 2.93
CA LEU A 554 -1.04 35.21 2.62
C LEU A 554 -0.39 33.88 2.28
N ASN A 555 0.94 33.80 2.17
CA ASN A 555 1.63 32.54 1.92
C ASN A 555 1.39 31.55 3.07
N LEU A 556 1.23 30.26 2.76
CA LEU A 556 1.00 29.22 3.77
C LEU A 556 2.14 29.16 4.82
N MET A 557 3.37 29.47 4.43
CA MET A 557 4.54 29.46 5.30
C MET A 557 4.85 30.84 5.93
N PHE A 558 3.89 31.75 6.00
CA PHE A 558 4.06 32.97 6.77
C PHE A 558 3.95 32.70 8.28
N TRP A 559 4.76 33.35 9.12
CA TRP A 559 4.92 33.06 10.56
C TRP A 559 3.59 33.08 11.36
N THR A 560 2.57 33.74 10.86
CA THR A 560 1.23 33.74 11.50
C THR A 560 0.14 33.54 10.47
N ASN A 561 -0.99 32.98 10.92
CA ASN A 561 -2.19 32.85 10.12
C ASN A 561 -3.24 33.88 10.53
N ASP A 562 -3.66 34.69 9.58
CA ASP A 562 -4.89 35.46 9.73
C ASP A 562 -6.08 34.50 9.56
N LEU A 563 -6.81 34.25 10.66
CA LEU A 563 -7.91 33.28 10.71
C LEU A 563 -9.08 33.66 9.78
N ASP A 564 -9.13 34.90 9.29
CA ASP A 564 -10.20 35.41 8.43
C ASP A 564 -9.85 35.36 6.94
N GLN A 565 -8.61 35.06 6.59
CA GLN A 565 -8.16 35.00 5.20
C GLN A 565 -7.83 33.57 4.76
N ILE A 566 -8.01 33.28 3.47
CA ILE A 566 -7.58 32.04 2.84
C ILE A 566 -6.13 32.24 2.42
N LYS A 567 -5.27 31.31 2.83
CA LYS A 567 -3.85 31.35 2.46
C LYS A 567 -3.62 31.05 0.99
N ASP A 568 -2.66 31.72 0.42
CA ASP A 568 -2.16 31.43 -0.93
C ASP A 568 -1.45 30.07 -0.99
N PRO A 569 -1.46 29.41 -2.15
CA PRO A 569 -0.74 28.16 -2.31
C PRO A 569 0.77 28.36 -2.15
N LEU A 570 1.46 27.28 -1.79
CA LEU A 570 2.91 27.22 -1.74
C LEU A 570 3.54 27.65 -3.07
N SER A 571 4.68 28.32 -3.02
CA SER A 571 5.48 28.63 -4.20
C SER A 571 6.03 27.35 -4.88
N ALA A 572 6.57 27.48 -6.09
CA ALA A 572 7.17 26.34 -6.79
C ALA A 572 8.37 25.77 -6.04
N ASP A 573 9.21 26.66 -5.51
CA ASP A 573 10.39 26.27 -4.75
C ASP A 573 10.01 25.63 -3.41
N GLN A 574 9.02 26.18 -2.68
CA GLN A 574 8.48 25.56 -1.47
C GLN A 574 7.93 24.15 -1.73
N ARG A 575 7.13 23.98 -2.80
CA ARG A 575 6.66 22.64 -3.20
C ARG A 575 7.81 21.68 -3.49
N SER A 576 8.89 22.17 -4.11
CA SER A 576 10.08 21.37 -4.38
C SER A 576 10.69 20.78 -3.10
N VAL A 577 10.74 21.53 -2.01
CA VAL A 577 11.24 21.04 -0.71
C VAL A 577 10.38 19.88 -0.19
N TYR A 578 9.06 20.01 -0.20
CA TYR A 578 8.17 18.88 0.15
C TYR A 578 8.42 17.65 -0.72
N GLN A 579 8.56 17.86 -2.03
CA GLN A 579 8.67 16.78 -3.00
C GLN A 579 10.02 16.06 -2.95
N THR A 580 11.08 16.75 -2.59
CA THR A 580 12.43 16.19 -2.44
C THR A 580 12.75 15.71 -1.03
N SER A 581 11.87 15.94 -0.06
CA SER A 581 12.06 15.48 1.32
C SER A 581 12.47 14.00 1.38
N PRO A 582 13.47 13.62 2.20
CA PRO A 582 13.89 12.24 2.36
C PRO A 582 12.77 11.27 2.74
N ILE A 583 11.77 11.73 3.49
CA ILE A 583 10.61 10.91 3.90
C ILE A 583 9.53 10.78 2.79
N GLY A 584 9.62 11.57 1.74
CA GLY A 584 8.66 11.54 0.64
C GLY A 584 8.75 10.25 -0.17
N GLN A 585 7.60 9.69 -0.52
CA GLN A 585 7.48 8.53 -1.40
C GLN A 585 6.97 9.00 -2.77
N PRO A 586 7.21 8.26 -3.86
CA PRO A 586 6.60 8.58 -5.15
C PRO A 586 5.08 8.67 -5.05
N GLY A 587 4.49 9.66 -5.70
CA GLY A 587 3.04 9.79 -5.85
C GLY A 587 2.46 8.67 -6.70
N ILE A 588 1.18 8.39 -6.55
CA ILE A 588 0.46 7.38 -7.33
C ILE A 588 -0.17 8.02 -8.56
#